data_771f46757f380e9297b19457820fdb2b
#
_entry.id   771f46757f380e9297b19457820fdb2b
#
_cell.length_a   1.000
_cell.length_b   1.000
_cell.length_c   1.000
_cell.angle_alpha   90.00
_cell.angle_beta   90.00
_cell.angle_gamma   90.00
#
_symmetry.space_group_name_H-M   'P 1'
#
loop_
_entity.id
_entity.type
_entity.pdbx_description
1 polymer ?
#
loop_
_entity_poly.entity_id
_entity_poly.type
_entity_poly.pdbx_seq_one_letter_code
_entity_poly.pdbx_strand_id
1 'polypeptide(L)'
;MSIPVKQLISVTPSVVSGGGVAETLNGVLLSQNPSLPVGTPLSFPNLAAVLAFFGNYSCNFTATCAGTVLTVTQTISGALAAGQQIQGAQAVGVPPGTAIASLGTYNPVTGVGTVNLTGPGFTQAASSPMTSNCLEYQMAQVYFAGFTIGTQTPQALIFSRYASVACSAFLTGSTTGLTLAQVQAIVTGTLSVTVDGTVKTAAAVNLSTATSLSNAAALLTTALGLTGGAAVTYSSLFGAFVVTSGTTGATSTMTYATGTLAATLGLASGNAGTLSQGSAAMTPAAAMTALVAQTSNWAGFSHCFEPIDTDKQAFATWTAGTTGQFYYAPYSTDATARGAHASYTGFGYWLTQNNVSGTACFLQALESALCLSLTASTNYNAPNGRIDYSYKTSNAVIPASVTDAVTAANVQANGLNYYGAFATAATQWNILYPGQISGSYVQIGAYVDALWLNANIQLAEMGLFTGANSIPNDPAGYALIKAACKSLFDQALNAGVIQTGVILTSTQQALVNTQAGKQIAPILTSVGWYFLVNPAPTPQSTPPCLFWYTGAFGVISLNVASIFIL
;
A
#
# COMPACT_ATOMS: atom_id res chain seq x y z
N MET A 1 17.71 0.56 19.88
CA MET A 1 16.39 1.24 20.01
C MET A 1 16.66 2.72 20.18
N SER A 2 16.19 3.56 19.26
CA SER A 2 16.29 5.01 19.38
C SER A 2 15.09 5.56 20.17
N ILE A 3 15.31 6.59 20.95
CA ILE A 3 14.24 7.26 21.70
C ILE A 3 13.31 7.94 20.67
N PRO A 4 11.99 7.72 20.72
CA PRO A 4 11.08 8.34 19.78
C PRO A 4 11.14 9.88 19.85
N VAL A 5 11.38 10.50 18.72
CA VAL A 5 11.49 11.98 18.59
C VAL A 5 10.24 12.70 19.11
N LYS A 6 9.08 12.08 19.06
CA LYS A 6 7.82 12.62 19.62
C LYS A 6 7.88 12.90 21.14
N GLN A 7 8.89 12.39 21.86
CA GLN A 7 9.13 12.75 23.25
C GLN A 7 9.81 14.13 23.39
N LEU A 8 10.45 14.61 22.34
CA LEU A 8 11.12 15.90 22.30
C LEU A 8 10.29 16.94 21.56
N ILE A 9 9.69 16.53 20.43
CA ILE A 9 8.84 17.40 19.61
C ILE A 9 7.55 16.63 19.32
N SER A 10 6.47 17.03 19.97
CA SER A 10 5.14 16.52 19.67
C SER A 10 4.44 17.48 18.74
N VAL A 11 4.45 17.17 17.46
CA VAL A 11 3.50 17.73 16.49
C VAL A 11 2.50 16.61 16.23
N THR A 12 1.27 16.80 16.64
CA THR A 12 0.23 15.81 16.33
C THR A 12 -0.34 16.16 14.96
N PRO A 13 -0.26 15.27 13.99
CA PRO A 13 0.35 13.96 13.98
C PRO A 13 1.51 13.83 12.99
N SER A 14 2.67 13.39 13.33
CA SER A 14 3.54 12.67 12.41
C SER A 14 4.78 12.08 13.08
N VAL A 15 5.34 11.03 12.50
CA VAL A 15 6.62 10.46 12.89
C VAL A 15 7.61 10.75 11.77
N VAL A 16 8.70 11.47 12.08
CA VAL A 16 9.83 11.63 11.16
C VAL A 16 10.84 10.54 11.47
N SER A 17 11.22 9.72 10.48
CA SER A 17 12.39 8.87 10.59
C SER A 17 13.65 9.73 10.58
N GLY A 18 14.52 9.56 11.55
CA GLY A 18 15.72 10.39 11.69
C GLY A 18 16.64 10.30 10.48
N GLY A 19 16.92 11.45 9.87
CA GLY A 19 17.91 11.56 8.80
C GLY A 19 17.55 12.46 7.64
N GLY A 20 16.97 13.64 7.85
CA GLY A 20 17.13 14.86 7.02
C GLY A 20 16.96 14.79 5.49
N VAL A 21 16.34 13.78 4.93
CA VAL A 21 16.02 13.73 3.50
C VAL A 21 14.54 14.05 3.35
N ALA A 22 14.21 14.98 2.44
CA ALA A 22 12.84 15.30 2.09
C ALA A 22 12.08 13.98 1.77
N GLU A 23 11.05 13.68 2.54
CA GLU A 23 10.28 12.44 2.36
C GLU A 23 9.52 12.49 1.05
N THR A 24 9.70 11.47 0.24
CA THR A 24 8.81 11.18 -0.86
C THR A 24 7.55 10.55 -0.26
N LEU A 25 6.37 11.07 -0.61
CA LEU A 25 5.09 10.55 -0.14
C LEU A 25 4.77 9.20 -0.81
N ASN A 26 5.59 8.19 -0.54
CA ASN A 26 5.48 6.88 -1.18
C ASN A 26 4.15 6.20 -0.86
N GLY A 27 3.73 5.30 -1.76
CA GLY A 27 2.59 4.43 -1.52
C GLY A 27 3.01 3.08 -0.94
N VAL A 28 2.11 2.47 -0.18
CA VAL A 28 2.23 1.08 0.28
C VAL A 28 1.11 0.25 -0.32
N LEU A 29 1.44 -0.94 -0.78
CA LEU A 29 0.49 -1.98 -1.16
C LEU A 29 0.64 -3.19 -0.23
N LEU A 30 -0.43 -3.52 0.47
CA LEU A 30 -0.52 -4.76 1.23
C LEU A 30 -0.87 -5.89 0.26
N SER A 31 -0.13 -6.99 0.32
CA SER A 31 -0.35 -8.15 -0.52
C SER A 31 -0.34 -9.44 0.29
N GLN A 32 -1.12 -10.42 -0.16
CA GLN A 32 -1.13 -11.78 0.39
C GLN A 32 -0.17 -12.71 -0.37
N ASN A 33 0.60 -12.18 -1.32
CA ASN A 33 1.52 -12.99 -2.14
C ASN A 33 2.52 -13.75 -1.24
N PRO A 34 2.58 -15.09 -1.35
CA PRO A 34 3.42 -15.91 -0.47
C PRO A 34 4.93 -15.68 -0.66
N SER A 35 5.35 -15.06 -1.76
CA SER A 35 6.75 -14.74 -2.02
C SER A 35 7.26 -13.53 -1.22
N LEU A 36 6.36 -12.71 -0.69
CA LEU A 36 6.71 -11.59 0.17
C LEU A 36 7.07 -12.09 1.58
N PRO A 37 8.18 -11.63 2.17
CA PRO A 37 8.52 -11.95 3.54
C PRO A 37 7.55 -11.28 4.53
N VAL A 38 7.23 -12.00 5.60
CA VAL A 38 6.45 -11.44 6.70
C VAL A 38 7.31 -10.52 7.55
N GLY A 39 6.78 -9.36 7.92
CA GLY A 39 7.45 -8.41 8.81
C GLY A 39 8.63 -7.66 8.19
N THR A 40 8.92 -7.86 6.91
CA THR A 40 9.96 -7.13 6.17
C THR A 40 9.38 -6.56 4.90
N PRO A 41 8.97 -5.28 4.88
CA PRO A 41 8.47 -4.64 3.68
C PRO A 41 9.57 -4.52 2.62
N LEU A 42 9.20 -4.71 1.35
CA LEU A 42 10.11 -4.58 0.21
C LEU A 42 9.79 -3.30 -0.56
N SER A 43 10.80 -2.50 -0.85
CA SER A 43 10.68 -1.28 -1.65
C SER A 43 11.16 -1.51 -3.07
N PHE A 44 10.34 -1.12 -4.04
CA PHE A 44 10.62 -1.26 -5.47
C PHE A 44 10.76 0.13 -6.11
N PRO A 45 11.90 0.41 -6.77
CA PRO A 45 12.17 1.74 -7.31
C PRO A 45 11.45 2.02 -8.65
N ASN A 46 10.93 1.01 -9.31
CA ASN A 46 10.27 1.13 -10.61
C ASN A 46 9.45 -0.12 -10.95
N LEU A 47 8.65 -0.01 -12.01
CA LEU A 47 7.80 -1.09 -12.51
C LEU A 47 8.59 -2.34 -12.96
N ALA A 48 9.80 -2.17 -13.50
CA ALA A 48 10.62 -3.30 -13.95
C ALA A 48 11.04 -4.20 -12.77
N ALA A 49 11.37 -3.60 -11.62
CA ALA A 49 11.68 -4.34 -10.41
C ALA A 49 10.45 -5.09 -9.86
N VAL A 50 9.26 -4.49 -9.93
CA VAL A 50 7.99 -5.16 -9.56
C VAL A 50 7.71 -6.33 -10.49
N LEU A 51 7.87 -6.13 -11.81
CA LEU A 51 7.71 -7.19 -12.81
C LEU A 51 8.66 -8.37 -12.56
N ALA A 52 9.91 -8.09 -12.24
CA ALA A 52 10.91 -9.12 -11.96
C ALA A 52 10.57 -9.95 -10.72
N PHE A 53 9.91 -9.34 -9.72
CA PHE A 53 9.55 -10.02 -8.47
C PHE A 53 8.20 -10.74 -8.55
N PHE A 54 7.16 -10.09 -9.04
CA PHE A 54 5.81 -10.65 -9.06
C PHE A 54 5.44 -11.32 -10.39
N GLY A 55 6.11 -10.99 -11.49
CA GLY A 55 5.70 -11.35 -12.84
C GLY A 55 4.47 -10.55 -13.30
N ASN A 56 4.01 -10.84 -14.50
CA ASN A 56 2.77 -10.31 -15.07
C ASN A 56 1.94 -11.47 -15.62
N TYR A 57 1.54 -12.36 -14.73
CA TYR A 57 0.73 -13.50 -15.10
C TYR A 57 -0.76 -13.17 -14.99
N SER A 58 -1.51 -13.52 -16.03
CA SER A 58 -2.97 -13.52 -16.02
C SER A 58 -3.44 -14.81 -16.67
N CYS A 59 -4.60 -15.32 -16.26
CA CYS A 59 -5.13 -16.55 -16.79
C CYS A 59 -6.66 -16.47 -16.88
N ASN A 60 -7.21 -16.92 -18.03
CA ASN A 60 -8.63 -17.22 -18.17
C ASN A 60 -8.78 -18.74 -18.17
N PHE A 61 -9.64 -19.27 -17.33
CA PHE A 61 -9.80 -20.69 -17.14
C PHE A 61 -11.22 -21.06 -16.69
N THR A 62 -11.55 -22.34 -16.75
CA THR A 62 -12.77 -22.87 -16.12
C THR A 62 -12.37 -23.80 -14.98
N ALA A 63 -13.11 -23.75 -13.88
CA ALA A 63 -12.82 -24.54 -12.70
C ALA A 63 -14.07 -24.84 -11.87
N THR A 64 -13.95 -25.88 -11.03
CA THR A 64 -14.81 -26.14 -9.88
C THR A 64 -14.05 -25.79 -8.61
N CYS A 65 -14.75 -25.53 -7.50
CA CYS A 65 -14.12 -25.26 -6.22
C CYS A 65 -14.82 -25.97 -5.08
N ALA A 66 -14.05 -26.54 -4.16
CA ALA A 66 -14.53 -27.15 -2.93
C ALA A 66 -13.69 -26.64 -1.75
N GLY A 67 -14.24 -25.70 -1.00
CA GLY A 67 -13.50 -25.03 0.07
C GLY A 67 -12.30 -24.24 -0.46
N THR A 68 -11.10 -24.60 -0.08
CA THR A 68 -9.85 -23.95 -0.51
C THR A 68 -9.13 -24.68 -1.65
N VAL A 69 -9.76 -25.68 -2.27
CA VAL A 69 -9.19 -26.42 -3.40
C VAL A 69 -9.97 -26.08 -4.67
N LEU A 70 -9.29 -25.43 -5.60
CA LEU A 70 -9.80 -25.11 -6.93
C LEU A 70 -9.32 -26.18 -7.90
N THR A 71 -10.24 -26.82 -8.62
CA THR A 71 -9.91 -27.79 -9.67
C THR A 71 -10.12 -27.15 -11.02
N VAL A 72 -9.01 -26.85 -11.70
CA VAL A 72 -9.00 -26.27 -13.05
C VAL A 72 -9.32 -27.37 -14.05
N THR A 73 -10.40 -27.20 -14.76
CA THR A 73 -10.89 -28.17 -15.78
C THR A 73 -10.39 -27.82 -17.18
N GLN A 74 -10.08 -26.53 -17.43
CA GLN A 74 -9.52 -26.06 -18.68
C GLN A 74 -8.85 -24.68 -18.47
N THR A 75 -7.67 -24.49 -19.01
CA THR A 75 -7.07 -23.15 -19.22
C THR A 75 -7.40 -22.67 -20.64
N ILE A 76 -8.01 -21.50 -20.75
CA ILE A 76 -8.41 -20.87 -22.01
C ILE A 76 -7.27 -20.03 -22.56
N SER A 77 -6.63 -19.23 -21.68
CA SER A 77 -5.47 -18.41 -22.04
C SER A 77 -4.65 -18.06 -20.80
N GLY A 78 -3.35 -17.82 -20.98
CA GLY A 78 -2.43 -17.42 -19.92
C GLY A 78 -1.96 -18.61 -19.06
N ALA A 79 -1.46 -18.32 -17.87
CA ALA A 79 -0.97 -19.30 -16.90
C ALA A 79 -1.33 -18.92 -15.47
N LEU A 80 -1.63 -19.90 -14.64
CA LEU A 80 -1.83 -19.72 -13.21
C LEU A 80 -0.48 -19.66 -12.48
N ALA A 81 -0.37 -18.77 -11.49
CA ALA A 81 0.79 -18.65 -10.61
C ALA A 81 0.35 -18.35 -9.18
N ALA A 82 1.18 -18.73 -8.21
CA ALA A 82 0.95 -18.36 -6.81
C ALA A 82 0.91 -16.84 -6.63
N GLY A 83 0.04 -16.38 -5.76
CA GLY A 83 -0.19 -14.95 -5.49
C GLY A 83 -1.22 -14.29 -6.40
N GLN A 84 -1.61 -14.89 -7.53
CA GLN A 84 -2.68 -14.34 -8.38
C GLN A 84 -4.02 -14.37 -7.65
N GLN A 85 -4.77 -13.28 -7.78
CA GLN A 85 -6.14 -13.22 -7.28
C GLN A 85 -7.10 -13.91 -8.24
N ILE A 86 -8.03 -14.68 -7.68
CA ILE A 86 -9.09 -15.33 -8.42
C ILE A 86 -10.31 -14.42 -8.46
N GLN A 87 -10.86 -14.26 -9.66
CA GLN A 87 -12.13 -13.58 -9.89
C GLN A 87 -13.06 -14.54 -10.63
N GLY A 88 -14.29 -14.68 -10.17
CA GLY A 88 -15.33 -15.45 -10.85
C GLY A 88 -16.18 -14.55 -11.75
N ALA A 89 -16.88 -15.15 -12.73
CA ALA A 89 -18.04 -14.50 -13.31
C ALA A 89 -19.07 -14.20 -12.20
N GLN A 90 -19.90 -13.19 -12.39
CA GLN A 90 -20.87 -12.70 -11.38
C GLN A 90 -21.72 -13.81 -10.70
N ALA A 91 -21.88 -14.97 -11.34
CA ALA A 91 -22.60 -16.13 -10.81
C ALA A 91 -21.78 -17.05 -9.88
N VAL A 92 -20.46 -16.86 -9.78
CA VAL A 92 -19.52 -17.77 -9.10
C VAL A 92 -19.17 -17.22 -7.73
N GLY A 93 -19.73 -16.53 -7.03
CA GLY A 93 -19.55 -16.10 -5.61
C GLY A 93 -18.13 -16.29 -5.03
N VAL A 94 -17.07 -15.94 -5.78
CA VAL A 94 -15.69 -15.99 -5.29
C VAL A 94 -15.53 -14.93 -4.21
N PRO A 95 -15.17 -15.31 -2.98
CA PRO A 95 -15.03 -14.34 -1.90
C PRO A 95 -13.90 -13.34 -2.21
N PRO A 96 -14.06 -12.06 -1.80
CA PRO A 96 -12.98 -11.08 -1.87
C PRO A 96 -11.70 -11.59 -1.20
N GLY A 97 -10.55 -11.27 -1.77
CA GLY A 97 -9.26 -11.69 -1.23
C GLY A 97 -8.85 -13.14 -1.50
N THR A 98 -9.67 -13.91 -2.24
CA THR A 98 -9.27 -15.25 -2.67
C THR A 98 -8.11 -15.19 -3.64
N ALA A 99 -6.99 -15.83 -3.30
CA ALA A 99 -5.79 -15.88 -4.13
C ALA A 99 -5.21 -17.30 -4.19
N ILE A 100 -4.34 -17.54 -5.16
CA ILE A 100 -3.63 -18.81 -5.31
C ILE A 100 -2.51 -18.90 -4.28
N ALA A 101 -2.60 -19.84 -3.35
CA ALA A 101 -1.55 -20.15 -2.39
C ALA A 101 -0.44 -21.01 -3.01
N SER A 102 -0.84 -22.05 -3.75
CA SER A 102 0.09 -22.95 -4.45
C SER A 102 -0.61 -23.63 -5.62
N LEU A 103 0.16 -24.11 -6.59
CA LEU A 103 -0.38 -24.73 -7.80
C LEU A 103 -0.88 -26.18 -7.62
N GLY A 104 -0.68 -26.79 -6.47
CA GLY A 104 -1.14 -28.17 -6.24
C GLY A 104 -0.66 -29.15 -7.33
N THR A 105 -1.61 -29.81 -8.01
CA THR A 105 -1.34 -30.71 -9.16
C THR A 105 -1.47 -30.00 -10.51
N TYR A 106 -1.74 -28.69 -10.53
CA TYR A 106 -1.90 -27.94 -11.78
C TYR A 106 -0.64 -28.05 -12.66
N ASN A 107 -0.85 -28.48 -13.90
CA ASN A 107 0.22 -28.58 -14.88
C ASN A 107 0.05 -27.48 -15.94
N PRO A 108 0.97 -26.53 -16.06
CA PRO A 108 0.85 -25.42 -17.00
C PRO A 108 0.91 -25.83 -18.47
N VAL A 109 1.39 -27.04 -18.78
CA VAL A 109 1.45 -27.57 -20.15
C VAL A 109 0.09 -28.13 -20.58
N THR A 110 -0.59 -28.85 -19.69
CA THR A 110 -1.93 -29.40 -19.96
C THR A 110 -3.05 -28.44 -19.61
N GLY A 111 -2.76 -27.44 -18.78
CA GLY A 111 -3.70 -26.42 -18.35
C GLY A 111 -4.78 -26.91 -17.38
N VAL A 112 -4.57 -28.07 -16.73
CA VAL A 112 -5.53 -28.65 -15.79
C VAL A 112 -4.85 -29.14 -14.52
N GLY A 113 -5.64 -29.32 -13.46
CA GLY A 113 -5.16 -29.81 -12.16
C GLY A 113 -5.71 -28.99 -11.00
N THR A 114 -5.21 -29.24 -9.80
CA THR A 114 -5.68 -28.57 -8.59
C THR A 114 -4.80 -27.39 -8.22
N VAL A 115 -5.42 -26.36 -7.65
CA VAL A 115 -4.78 -25.16 -7.12
C VAL A 115 -5.30 -24.96 -5.71
N ASN A 116 -4.41 -24.69 -4.75
CA ASN A 116 -4.78 -24.36 -3.38
C ASN A 116 -4.97 -22.85 -3.25
N LEU A 117 -6.02 -22.45 -2.56
CA LEU A 117 -6.39 -21.03 -2.38
C LEU A 117 -6.05 -20.53 -0.97
N THR A 118 -5.74 -19.25 -0.87
CA THR A 118 -5.77 -18.49 0.38
C THR A 118 -7.15 -17.85 0.55
N GLY A 119 -7.50 -17.50 1.79
CA GLY A 119 -8.76 -16.82 2.09
C GLY A 119 -9.91 -17.77 2.45
N PRO A 120 -11.10 -17.23 2.63
CA PRO A 120 -12.28 -18.03 2.93
C PRO A 120 -12.65 -18.87 1.69
N GLY A 121 -12.46 -20.16 1.73
CA GLY A 121 -12.84 -21.04 0.61
C GLY A 121 -14.29 -20.83 0.16
N PHE A 122 -14.62 -21.29 -1.04
CA PHE A 122 -15.98 -21.25 -1.59
C PHE A 122 -16.35 -22.57 -2.26
N THR A 123 -17.61 -22.75 -2.56
CA THR A 123 -18.09 -23.96 -3.24
C THR A 123 -18.67 -23.60 -4.59
N GLN A 124 -18.09 -24.18 -5.65
CA GLN A 124 -18.56 -24.07 -7.02
C GLN A 124 -18.56 -25.48 -7.63
N ALA A 125 -19.71 -26.15 -7.61
CA ALA A 125 -19.82 -27.54 -8.05
C ALA A 125 -19.74 -27.70 -9.56
N ALA A 126 -20.29 -26.77 -10.35
CA ALA A 126 -20.21 -26.78 -11.81
C ALA A 126 -18.95 -26.06 -12.29
N SER A 127 -18.30 -26.58 -13.32
CA SER A 127 -17.17 -25.91 -13.98
C SER A 127 -17.62 -24.56 -14.56
N SER A 128 -17.04 -23.48 -14.08
CA SER A 128 -17.45 -22.11 -14.40
C SER A 128 -16.25 -21.27 -14.82
N PRO A 129 -16.47 -20.28 -15.72
CA PRO A 129 -15.41 -19.35 -16.13
C PRO A 129 -14.90 -18.53 -14.95
N MET A 130 -13.59 -18.46 -14.83
CA MET A 130 -12.86 -17.67 -13.84
C MET A 130 -11.66 -16.99 -14.49
N THR A 131 -11.16 -15.95 -13.85
CA THR A 131 -9.93 -15.26 -14.25
C THR A 131 -8.99 -15.14 -13.07
N SER A 132 -7.69 -15.06 -13.35
CA SER A 132 -6.70 -14.67 -12.35
C SER A 132 -5.85 -13.52 -12.85
N ASN A 133 -5.42 -12.64 -11.92
CA ASN A 133 -4.64 -11.46 -12.23
C ASN A 133 -3.48 -11.29 -11.24
N CYS A 134 -2.33 -10.80 -11.74
CA CYS A 134 -1.27 -10.26 -10.89
C CYS A 134 -1.61 -8.81 -10.54
N LEU A 135 -2.38 -8.61 -9.49
CA LEU A 135 -2.86 -7.28 -9.13
C LEU A 135 -1.71 -6.38 -8.62
N GLU A 136 -0.68 -6.97 -8.03
CA GLU A 136 0.56 -6.28 -7.63
C GLU A 136 1.20 -5.55 -8.81
N TYR A 137 1.35 -6.24 -9.95
CA TYR A 137 1.90 -5.64 -11.16
C TYR A 137 0.97 -4.59 -11.77
N GLN A 138 -0.33 -4.87 -11.86
CA GLN A 138 -1.30 -3.94 -12.44
C GLN A 138 -1.42 -2.64 -11.64
N MET A 139 -1.47 -2.73 -10.31
CA MET A 139 -1.50 -1.55 -9.43
C MET A 139 -0.18 -0.79 -9.50
N ALA A 140 0.97 -1.48 -9.53
CA ALA A 140 2.27 -0.85 -9.70
C ALA A 140 2.40 -0.15 -11.07
N GLN A 141 1.83 -0.72 -12.13
CA GLN A 141 1.81 -0.09 -13.46
C GLN A 141 1.09 1.26 -13.42
N VAL A 142 -0.08 1.32 -12.76
CA VAL A 142 -0.80 2.58 -12.57
C VAL A 142 -0.02 3.55 -11.69
N TYR A 143 0.55 3.04 -10.59
CA TYR A 143 1.30 3.85 -9.64
C TYR A 143 2.50 4.53 -10.29
N PHE A 144 3.38 3.80 -10.97
CA PHE A 144 4.59 4.36 -11.60
C PHE A 144 4.31 5.14 -12.89
N ALA A 145 3.16 4.94 -13.52
CA ALA A 145 2.80 5.72 -14.72
C ALA A 145 2.53 7.19 -14.41
N GLY A 146 2.11 7.53 -13.20
CA GLY A 146 1.73 8.90 -12.87
C GLY A 146 0.41 9.32 -13.53
N PHE A 147 0.24 10.62 -13.71
CA PHE A 147 -0.95 11.22 -14.31
C PHE A 147 -0.58 12.24 -15.40
N THR A 148 -1.53 12.56 -16.29
CA THR A 148 -1.28 13.22 -17.59
C THR A 148 -0.59 14.59 -17.50
N ILE A 149 -0.80 15.36 -16.44
CA ILE A 149 -0.16 16.67 -16.25
C ILE A 149 0.90 16.66 -15.13
N GLY A 150 1.29 15.47 -14.65
CA GLY A 150 2.27 15.32 -13.57
C GLY A 150 3.66 15.77 -14.02
N THR A 151 4.31 16.57 -13.19
CA THR A 151 5.70 17.01 -13.40
C THR A 151 6.70 16.13 -12.63
N GLN A 152 6.21 15.28 -11.76
CA GLN A 152 6.99 14.33 -10.96
C GLN A 152 6.32 12.96 -11.06
N THR A 153 7.11 11.90 -11.10
CA THR A 153 6.65 10.50 -11.06
C THR A 153 7.01 9.87 -9.72
N PRO A 154 6.22 8.91 -9.23
CA PRO A 154 6.58 8.15 -8.03
C PRO A 154 7.95 7.50 -8.13
N GLN A 155 8.73 7.55 -7.03
CA GLN A 155 10.10 7.04 -7.00
C GLN A 155 10.22 5.65 -6.38
N ALA A 156 9.31 5.30 -5.47
CA ALA A 156 9.29 3.99 -4.83
C ALA A 156 7.87 3.57 -4.50
N LEU A 157 7.63 2.26 -4.57
CA LEU A 157 6.41 1.60 -4.11
C LEU A 157 6.81 0.52 -3.13
N ILE A 158 6.19 0.52 -1.95
CA ILE A 158 6.49 -0.43 -0.88
C ILE A 158 5.42 -1.53 -0.90
N PHE A 159 5.85 -2.79 -0.88
CA PHE A 159 4.97 -3.93 -0.67
C PHE A 159 5.23 -4.53 0.71
N SER A 160 4.17 -4.80 1.44
CA SER A 160 4.21 -5.50 2.72
C SER A 160 3.23 -6.67 2.71
N ARG A 161 3.68 -7.82 3.26
CA ARG A 161 2.81 -8.99 3.34
C ARG A 161 1.79 -8.84 4.46
N TYR A 162 0.51 -8.99 4.11
CA TYR A 162 -0.58 -9.17 5.06
C TYR A 162 -0.93 -10.66 5.16
N ALA A 163 -0.52 -11.30 6.23
CA ALA A 163 -0.83 -12.69 6.50
C ALA A 163 -2.22 -12.80 7.17
N SER A 164 -3.29 -12.78 6.38
CA SER A 164 -4.68 -12.96 6.88
C SER A 164 -4.94 -14.36 7.44
N VAL A 165 -4.10 -15.32 7.07
CA VAL A 165 -4.06 -16.69 7.59
C VAL A 165 -2.64 -17.03 8.03
N ALA A 166 -2.50 -18.01 8.91
CA ALA A 166 -1.18 -18.47 9.33
C ALA A 166 -0.36 -18.95 8.12
N CYS A 167 0.90 -18.55 8.04
CA CYS A 167 1.77 -18.86 6.90
C CYS A 167 3.07 -19.54 7.34
N SER A 168 3.66 -20.28 6.40
CA SER A 168 4.92 -21.01 6.60
C SER A 168 6.13 -20.10 6.47
N ALA A 169 7.22 -20.47 7.14
CA ALA A 169 8.54 -19.95 6.89
C ALA A 169 9.07 -20.45 5.53
N PHE A 170 9.87 -19.60 4.88
CA PHE A 170 10.52 -19.96 3.62
C PHE A 170 11.89 -19.28 3.47
N LEU A 171 12.72 -19.89 2.63
CA LEU A 171 13.98 -19.32 2.14
C LEU A 171 13.94 -19.35 0.61
N THR A 172 13.80 -18.21 -0.02
CA THR A 172 13.99 -18.06 -1.47
C THR A 172 15.44 -17.73 -1.72
N GLY A 173 16.13 -18.57 -2.48
CA GLY A 173 17.51 -18.32 -2.89
C GLY A 173 17.63 -17.12 -3.83
N SER A 174 18.86 -16.64 -3.99
CA SER A 174 19.16 -15.66 -5.04
C SER A 174 19.08 -16.32 -6.43
N THR A 175 18.85 -15.48 -7.45
CA THR A 175 18.96 -15.93 -8.86
C THR A 175 20.37 -16.42 -9.13
N THR A 176 20.52 -17.70 -9.43
CA THR A 176 21.84 -18.33 -9.66
C THR A 176 22.23 -18.38 -11.13
N GLY A 177 21.26 -18.30 -12.03
CA GLY A 177 21.47 -18.53 -13.46
C GLY A 177 21.94 -19.95 -13.80
N LEU A 178 21.80 -20.92 -12.87
CA LEU A 178 22.23 -22.30 -13.07
C LEU A 178 21.46 -22.95 -14.20
N THR A 179 22.20 -23.52 -15.14
CA THR A 179 21.65 -24.40 -16.16
C THR A 179 21.48 -25.81 -15.63
N LEU A 180 20.62 -26.61 -16.25
CA LEU A 180 20.45 -28.02 -15.90
C LEU A 180 21.77 -28.80 -15.94
N ALA A 181 22.63 -28.55 -16.94
CA ALA A 181 23.92 -29.19 -17.06
C ALA A 181 24.86 -28.86 -15.89
N GLN A 182 24.86 -27.63 -15.40
CA GLN A 182 25.63 -27.25 -14.21
C GLN A 182 25.11 -27.88 -12.93
N VAL A 183 23.79 -28.04 -12.80
CA VAL A 183 23.19 -28.76 -11.67
C VAL A 183 23.51 -30.24 -11.73
N GLN A 184 23.45 -30.87 -12.91
CA GLN A 184 23.84 -32.27 -13.12
C GLN A 184 25.34 -32.54 -12.85
N ALA A 185 26.19 -31.54 -12.96
CA ALA A 185 27.61 -31.66 -12.61
C ALA A 185 27.84 -31.77 -11.08
N ILE A 186 26.82 -31.52 -10.25
CA ILE A 186 26.86 -31.69 -8.80
C ILE A 186 26.66 -33.18 -8.49
N VAL A 187 27.77 -33.92 -8.36
CA VAL A 187 27.77 -35.35 -8.07
C VAL A 187 27.98 -35.63 -6.58
N THR A 188 28.47 -34.64 -5.81
CA THR A 188 28.63 -34.71 -4.36
C THR A 188 28.65 -33.30 -3.77
N GLY A 189 28.27 -33.16 -2.50
CA GLY A 189 28.30 -31.90 -1.77
C GLY A 189 27.48 -31.98 -0.49
N THR A 190 27.64 -30.99 0.36
CA THR A 190 26.89 -30.91 1.62
C THR A 190 25.91 -29.74 1.57
N LEU A 191 24.73 -29.94 2.14
CA LEU A 191 23.72 -28.90 2.31
C LEU A 191 23.03 -29.11 3.66
N SER A 192 22.90 -28.05 4.44
CA SER A 192 22.20 -28.08 5.73
C SER A 192 21.33 -26.84 5.88
N VAL A 193 20.12 -27.01 6.37
CA VAL A 193 19.16 -25.92 6.67
C VAL A 193 18.38 -26.30 7.92
N THR A 194 18.11 -25.33 8.81
CA THR A 194 17.22 -25.58 9.95
C THR A 194 15.79 -25.23 9.54
N VAL A 195 14.89 -26.19 9.69
CA VAL A 195 13.45 -26.04 9.41
C VAL A 195 12.70 -26.40 10.68
N ASP A 196 11.88 -25.49 11.19
CA ASP A 196 11.06 -25.66 12.39
C ASP A 196 11.90 -26.13 13.61
N GLY A 197 13.05 -25.48 13.81
CA GLY A 197 14.00 -25.81 14.88
C GLY A 197 14.80 -27.09 14.66
N THR A 198 14.52 -27.87 13.61
CA THR A 198 15.22 -29.13 13.32
C THR A 198 16.26 -28.93 12.22
N VAL A 199 17.51 -29.27 12.50
CA VAL A 199 18.58 -29.23 11.48
C VAL A 199 18.38 -30.40 10.50
N LYS A 200 18.24 -30.07 9.21
CA LYS A 200 18.12 -30.98 8.07
C LYS A 200 19.44 -30.97 7.31
N THR A 201 20.13 -32.07 7.23
CA THR A 201 21.47 -32.14 6.64
C THR A 201 21.55 -33.25 5.59
N ALA A 202 22.00 -32.91 4.42
CA ALA A 202 22.42 -33.83 3.36
C ALA A 202 23.94 -33.83 3.27
N ALA A 203 24.55 -34.95 3.62
CA ALA A 203 26.02 -35.11 3.64
C ALA A 203 26.62 -35.40 2.26
N ALA A 204 25.84 -35.92 1.35
CA ALA A 204 26.25 -36.30 -0.02
C ALA A 204 25.10 -36.04 -1.01
N VAL A 205 24.94 -34.77 -1.39
CA VAL A 205 23.97 -34.39 -2.42
C VAL A 205 24.48 -34.77 -3.80
N ASN A 206 23.68 -35.56 -4.53
CA ASN A 206 23.96 -35.94 -5.93
C ASN A 206 22.76 -35.53 -6.81
N LEU A 207 23.00 -34.64 -7.74
CA LEU A 207 21.97 -34.11 -8.67
C LEU A 207 22.23 -34.56 -10.14
N SER A 208 23.16 -35.51 -10.38
CA SER A 208 23.54 -35.94 -11.73
C SER A 208 22.39 -36.57 -12.53
N THR A 209 21.39 -37.09 -11.84
CA THR A 209 20.19 -37.71 -12.44
C THR A 209 19.04 -36.72 -12.65
N ALA A 210 19.22 -35.44 -12.35
CA ALA A 210 18.19 -34.45 -12.50
C ALA A 210 17.78 -34.29 -13.97
N THR A 211 16.48 -34.35 -14.26
CA THR A 211 15.92 -34.20 -15.61
C THR A 211 15.45 -32.74 -15.88
N SER A 212 15.32 -31.95 -14.83
CA SER A 212 14.95 -30.54 -14.86
C SER A 212 15.40 -29.85 -13.56
N LEU A 213 15.36 -28.54 -13.49
CA LEU A 213 15.64 -27.79 -12.25
C LEU A 213 14.57 -28.08 -11.17
N SER A 214 13.31 -28.29 -11.57
CA SER A 214 12.26 -28.71 -10.65
C SER A 214 12.49 -30.14 -10.13
N ASN A 215 13.01 -31.05 -10.97
CA ASN A 215 13.39 -32.39 -10.53
C ASN A 215 14.62 -32.33 -9.59
N ALA A 216 15.58 -31.45 -9.86
CA ALA A 216 16.71 -31.21 -8.96
C ALA A 216 16.22 -30.74 -7.56
N ALA A 217 15.23 -29.87 -7.50
CA ALA A 217 14.61 -29.43 -6.24
C ALA A 217 13.95 -30.62 -5.48
N ALA A 218 13.28 -31.53 -6.21
CA ALA A 218 12.73 -32.74 -5.61
C ALA A 218 13.82 -33.69 -5.04
N LEU A 219 14.94 -33.84 -5.76
CA LEU A 219 16.12 -34.57 -5.26
C LEU A 219 16.71 -33.93 -4.00
N LEU A 220 16.80 -32.59 -3.93
CA LEU A 220 17.22 -31.86 -2.74
C LEU A 220 16.25 -32.07 -1.56
N THR A 221 14.94 -32.09 -1.81
CA THR A 221 13.91 -32.39 -0.81
C THR A 221 14.18 -33.76 -0.17
N THR A 222 14.43 -34.77 -1.02
CA THR A 222 14.72 -36.13 -0.58
C THR A 222 16.05 -36.20 0.16
N ALA A 223 17.11 -35.58 -0.35
CA ALA A 223 18.45 -35.59 0.25
C ALA A 223 18.47 -34.94 1.63
N LEU A 224 17.72 -33.86 1.83
CA LEU A 224 17.56 -33.17 3.11
C LEU A 224 16.63 -33.90 4.09
N GLY A 225 15.94 -34.96 3.64
CA GLY A 225 14.94 -35.67 4.44
C GLY A 225 13.78 -34.77 4.87
N LEU A 226 13.36 -33.85 4.00
CA LEU A 226 12.20 -33.00 4.26
C LEU A 226 10.91 -33.81 4.12
N THR A 227 10.03 -33.69 5.10
CA THR A 227 8.75 -34.42 5.19
C THR A 227 7.68 -33.51 5.78
N GLY A 228 6.44 -33.97 5.88
CA GLY A 228 5.34 -33.23 6.52
C GLY A 228 4.95 -31.96 5.78
N GLY A 229 5.15 -31.91 4.45
CA GLY A 229 4.84 -30.72 3.62
C GLY A 229 6.05 -29.77 3.43
N ALA A 230 7.15 -29.95 4.20
CA ALA A 230 8.38 -29.22 3.92
C ALA A 230 9.02 -29.70 2.61
N ALA A 231 9.47 -28.77 1.77
CA ALA A 231 10.02 -29.11 0.45
C ALA A 231 11.00 -28.07 -0.06
N VAL A 232 11.85 -28.49 -0.99
CA VAL A 232 12.57 -27.59 -1.89
C VAL A 232 11.81 -27.57 -3.22
N THR A 233 11.58 -26.40 -3.76
CA THR A 233 11.00 -26.18 -5.09
C THR A 233 11.92 -25.31 -5.93
N TYR A 234 11.73 -25.28 -7.25
CA TYR A 234 12.42 -24.34 -8.12
C TYR A 234 11.42 -23.33 -8.69
N SER A 235 11.66 -22.07 -8.44
CA SER A 235 10.87 -20.97 -9.01
C SER A 235 11.51 -20.51 -10.32
N SER A 236 10.81 -20.71 -11.43
CA SER A 236 11.25 -20.18 -12.73
C SER A 236 11.18 -18.64 -12.80
N LEU A 237 10.29 -18.03 -12.03
CA LEU A 237 10.18 -16.58 -11.93
C LEU A 237 11.44 -15.96 -11.30
N PHE A 238 11.90 -16.52 -10.20
CA PHE A 238 13.11 -16.04 -9.52
C PHE A 238 14.40 -16.64 -10.08
N GLY A 239 14.31 -17.69 -10.90
CA GLY A 239 15.48 -18.46 -11.31
C GLY A 239 16.23 -19.06 -10.11
N ALA A 240 15.51 -19.46 -9.07
CA ALA A 240 16.06 -19.80 -7.76
C ALA A 240 15.38 -21.01 -7.12
N PHE A 241 16.13 -21.68 -6.23
CA PHE A 241 15.56 -22.70 -5.35
C PHE A 241 14.87 -22.04 -4.15
N VAL A 242 13.74 -22.60 -3.74
CA VAL A 242 12.94 -22.15 -2.61
C VAL A 242 12.75 -23.29 -1.63
N VAL A 243 13.15 -23.11 -0.39
CA VAL A 243 12.88 -24.06 0.71
C VAL A 243 11.69 -23.54 1.49
N THR A 244 10.67 -24.36 1.68
CA THR A 244 9.46 -23.99 2.43
C THR A 244 9.24 -24.97 3.58
N SER A 245 8.87 -24.46 4.75
CA SER A 245 8.44 -25.28 5.88
C SER A 245 7.09 -25.92 5.63
N GLY A 246 6.86 -27.11 6.17
CA GLY A 246 5.57 -27.79 6.13
C GLY A 246 4.59 -27.35 7.22
N THR A 247 5.06 -26.57 8.21
CA THR A 247 4.22 -26.01 9.28
C THR A 247 3.85 -24.57 8.97
N THR A 248 2.86 -24.03 9.68
CA THR A 248 2.43 -22.63 9.59
C THR A 248 2.39 -22.01 10.98
N GLY A 249 2.36 -20.69 11.04
CA GLY A 249 2.28 -19.95 12.29
C GLY A 249 3.63 -19.55 12.86
N ALA A 250 3.63 -19.01 14.06
CA ALA A 250 4.84 -18.48 14.71
C ALA A 250 5.91 -19.55 15.05
N THR A 251 5.52 -20.81 15.07
CA THR A 251 6.44 -21.95 15.29
C THR A 251 7.12 -22.41 14.01
N SER A 252 6.66 -21.97 12.85
CA SER A 252 7.30 -22.24 11.58
C SER A 252 8.53 -21.34 11.43
N THR A 253 9.71 -21.95 11.39
CA THR A 253 10.98 -21.22 11.37
C THR A 253 11.92 -21.76 10.29
N MET A 254 12.78 -20.89 9.77
CA MET A 254 13.75 -21.22 8.73
C MET A 254 15.06 -20.49 8.98
N THR A 255 16.20 -21.12 8.63
CA THR A 255 17.49 -20.42 8.58
C THR A 255 18.03 -20.38 7.17
N TYR A 256 19.04 -19.54 6.93
CA TYR A 256 19.84 -19.68 5.72
C TYR A 256 20.54 -21.05 5.70
N ALA A 257 20.75 -21.57 4.50
CA ALA A 257 21.45 -22.82 4.32
C ALA A 257 22.97 -22.65 4.49
N THR A 258 23.60 -23.75 4.91
CA THR A 258 25.05 -23.89 5.06
C THR A 258 25.54 -25.13 4.32
N GLY A 259 26.85 -25.32 4.24
CA GLY A 259 27.45 -26.42 3.49
C GLY A 259 28.03 -25.98 2.14
N THR A 260 28.73 -26.90 1.47
CA THR A 260 29.48 -26.59 0.24
C THR A 260 28.59 -26.16 -0.95
N LEU A 261 27.31 -26.58 -0.94
CA LEU A 261 26.35 -26.25 -2.01
C LEU A 261 25.49 -25.03 -1.70
N ALA A 262 25.49 -24.51 -0.47
CA ALA A 262 24.61 -23.43 -0.08
C ALA A 262 24.78 -22.18 -0.95
N ALA A 263 26.02 -21.77 -1.20
CA ALA A 263 26.33 -20.63 -2.06
C ALA A 263 26.02 -20.91 -3.54
N THR A 264 26.37 -22.11 -4.05
CA THR A 264 26.11 -22.52 -5.45
C THR A 264 24.61 -22.52 -5.75
N LEU A 265 23.78 -23.00 -4.80
CA LEU A 265 22.32 -23.03 -4.95
C LEU A 265 21.64 -21.68 -4.60
N GLY A 266 22.43 -20.65 -4.25
CA GLY A 266 21.92 -19.33 -3.88
C GLY A 266 21.26 -19.26 -2.51
N LEU A 267 21.38 -20.29 -1.67
CA LEU A 267 20.66 -20.42 -0.39
C LEU A 267 21.45 -19.94 0.83
N ALA A 268 22.71 -19.51 0.66
CA ALA A 268 23.54 -18.98 1.74
C ALA A 268 23.17 -17.54 2.09
N SER A 269 23.41 -17.12 3.33
CA SER A 269 23.12 -15.75 3.80
C SER A 269 23.85 -14.66 3.00
N GLY A 270 25.06 -14.95 2.50
CA GLY A 270 25.83 -14.01 1.67
C GLY A 270 25.32 -13.83 0.22
N ASN A 271 24.33 -14.60 -0.20
CA ASN A 271 23.83 -14.57 -1.58
C ASN A 271 22.60 -13.66 -1.78
N ALA A 272 22.24 -12.86 -0.79
CA ALA A 272 21.09 -11.93 -0.83
C ALA A 272 19.73 -12.62 -1.12
N GLY A 273 19.55 -13.88 -0.73
CA GLY A 273 18.26 -14.57 -0.76
C GLY A 273 17.27 -13.98 0.25
N THR A 274 15.99 -14.24 0.04
CA THR A 274 14.92 -13.77 0.93
C THR A 274 14.58 -14.84 1.96
N LEU A 275 14.77 -14.54 3.25
CA LEU A 275 14.37 -15.38 4.36
C LEU A 275 13.13 -14.79 5.03
N SER A 276 12.09 -15.59 5.21
CA SER A 276 10.89 -15.24 5.96
C SER A 276 10.62 -16.28 7.03
N GLN A 277 10.34 -15.82 8.25
CA GLN A 277 9.76 -16.69 9.28
C GLN A 277 8.27 -16.88 9.03
N GLY A 278 7.70 -17.96 9.56
CA GLY A 278 6.26 -18.14 9.57
C GLY A 278 5.58 -17.15 10.52
N SER A 279 4.31 -16.94 10.33
CA SER A 279 3.50 -16.04 11.14
C SER A 279 2.12 -16.63 11.41
N ALA A 280 1.61 -16.40 12.60
CA ALA A 280 0.17 -16.54 12.84
C ALA A 280 -0.61 -15.55 11.97
N ALA A 281 -1.91 -15.78 11.83
CA ALA A 281 -2.79 -14.81 11.17
C ALA A 281 -2.69 -13.44 11.85
N MET A 282 -2.55 -12.40 11.05
CA MET A 282 -2.43 -11.01 11.52
C MET A 282 -3.78 -10.32 11.51
N THR A 283 -4.06 -9.52 12.53
CA THR A 283 -5.12 -8.52 12.44
C THR A 283 -4.65 -7.31 11.64
N PRO A 284 -5.55 -6.53 11.02
CA PRO A 284 -5.20 -5.30 10.31
C PRO A 284 -4.32 -4.35 11.13
N ALA A 285 -4.70 -4.07 12.37
CA ALA A 285 -3.94 -3.19 13.26
C ALA A 285 -2.53 -3.72 13.58
N ALA A 286 -2.38 -5.03 13.79
CA ALA A 286 -1.07 -5.63 14.04
C ALA A 286 -0.14 -5.54 12.81
N ALA A 287 -0.69 -5.79 11.61
CA ALA A 287 0.05 -5.69 10.35
C ALA A 287 0.55 -4.25 10.10
N MET A 288 -0.31 -3.25 10.30
CA MET A 288 0.07 -1.85 10.12
C MET A 288 1.06 -1.36 11.17
N THR A 289 0.90 -1.78 12.42
CA THR A 289 1.86 -1.47 13.50
C THR A 289 3.24 -2.08 13.21
N ALA A 290 3.28 -3.32 12.72
CA ALA A 290 4.52 -3.97 12.31
C ALA A 290 5.18 -3.26 11.12
N LEU A 291 4.40 -2.80 10.13
CA LEU A 291 4.89 -2.04 8.98
C LEU A 291 5.52 -0.71 9.43
N VAL A 292 4.83 0.07 10.27
CA VAL A 292 5.34 1.37 10.77
C VAL A 292 6.60 1.18 11.61
N ALA A 293 6.73 0.07 12.34
CA ALA A 293 7.96 -0.25 13.09
C ALA A 293 9.16 -0.49 12.16
N GLN A 294 8.97 -0.89 10.91
CA GLN A 294 10.03 -1.10 9.91
C GLN A 294 10.32 0.13 9.08
N THR A 295 9.27 0.84 8.65
CA THR A 295 9.38 2.04 7.84
C THR A 295 8.17 2.95 8.03
N SER A 296 8.41 4.24 8.12
CA SER A 296 7.39 5.31 8.12
C SER A 296 7.47 6.20 6.87
N ASN A 297 8.38 5.91 5.92
CA ASN A 297 8.57 6.70 4.69
C ASN A 297 7.51 6.36 3.64
N TRP A 298 6.24 6.63 3.98
CA TRP A 298 5.08 6.49 3.10
C TRP A 298 3.91 7.33 3.62
N ALA A 299 2.99 7.67 2.74
CA ALA A 299 1.84 8.53 3.07
C ALA A 299 0.51 7.79 3.05
N GLY A 300 0.31 6.93 2.05
CA GLY A 300 -0.94 6.21 1.87
C GLY A 300 -0.75 4.74 1.58
N PHE A 301 -1.78 3.94 1.88
CA PHE A 301 -1.74 2.52 1.60
C PHE A 301 -3.04 1.99 0.99
N SER A 302 -2.91 0.89 0.25
CA SER A 302 -4.01 0.12 -0.31
C SER A 302 -3.67 -1.38 -0.31
N HIS A 303 -4.46 -2.19 -0.99
CA HIS A 303 -4.33 -3.65 -1.00
C HIS A 303 -4.29 -4.18 -2.43
N CYS A 304 -3.47 -5.19 -2.67
CA CYS A 304 -3.52 -6.00 -3.89
C CYS A 304 -4.57 -7.13 -3.81
N PHE A 305 -5.47 -7.06 -2.87
CA PHE A 305 -6.62 -7.94 -2.67
C PHE A 305 -7.74 -7.11 -2.06
N GLU A 306 -8.98 -7.53 -2.18
CA GLU A 306 -10.07 -6.85 -1.49
C GLU A 306 -10.25 -7.47 -0.09
N PRO A 307 -9.97 -6.73 1.01
CA PRO A 307 -10.30 -7.19 2.35
C PRO A 307 -11.80 -7.32 2.54
N ILE A 308 -12.23 -8.23 3.41
CA ILE A 308 -13.61 -8.24 3.88
C ILE A 308 -13.93 -6.94 4.65
N ASP A 309 -15.20 -6.56 4.72
CA ASP A 309 -15.58 -5.26 5.27
C ASP A 309 -15.16 -5.06 6.73
N THR A 310 -15.13 -6.10 7.54
CA THR A 310 -14.62 -6.03 8.92
C THR A 310 -13.13 -5.67 8.96
N ASP A 311 -12.34 -6.18 8.04
CA ASP A 311 -10.92 -5.84 7.94
C ASP A 311 -10.73 -4.43 7.38
N LYS A 312 -11.53 -4.02 6.36
CA LYS A 312 -11.53 -2.64 5.85
C LYS A 312 -11.85 -1.65 6.99
N GLN A 313 -12.84 -1.96 7.83
CA GLN A 313 -13.20 -1.15 9.01
C GLN A 313 -12.06 -1.07 10.02
N ALA A 314 -11.37 -2.18 10.28
CA ALA A 314 -10.24 -2.22 11.19
C ALA A 314 -9.03 -1.43 10.66
N PHE A 315 -8.72 -1.50 9.36
CA PHE A 315 -7.69 -0.66 8.71
C PHE A 315 -8.07 0.83 8.78
N ALA A 316 -9.31 1.18 8.50
CA ALA A 316 -9.80 2.56 8.57
C ALA A 316 -9.73 3.11 10.01
N THR A 317 -10.13 2.32 11.00
CA THR A 317 -10.05 2.68 12.42
C THR A 317 -8.59 2.88 12.85
N TRP A 318 -7.67 2.00 12.43
CA TRP A 318 -6.25 2.18 12.69
C TRP A 318 -5.74 3.49 12.08
N THR A 319 -6.10 3.77 10.82
CA THR A 319 -5.72 5.01 10.13
C THR A 319 -6.19 6.25 10.87
N ALA A 320 -7.46 6.29 11.27
CA ALA A 320 -8.02 7.41 12.06
C ALA A 320 -7.27 7.60 13.38
N GLY A 321 -6.83 6.52 14.01
CA GLY A 321 -6.00 6.55 15.24
C GLY A 321 -4.61 7.12 15.06
N THR A 322 -4.08 7.18 13.83
CA THR A 322 -2.77 7.79 13.54
C THR A 322 -2.83 9.32 13.48
N THR A 323 -4.00 9.91 13.60
CA THR A 323 -4.23 11.35 13.67
C THR A 323 -3.60 12.15 12.50
N GLY A 324 -3.78 11.66 11.24
CA GLY A 324 -3.33 12.33 10.02
C GLY A 324 -1.85 12.09 9.65
N GLN A 325 -1.25 10.99 10.10
CA GLN A 325 0.08 10.56 9.63
C GLN A 325 0.00 9.82 8.30
N PHE A 326 -1.08 9.05 8.13
CA PHE A 326 -1.30 8.20 6.97
C PHE A 326 -2.74 8.32 6.50
N TYR A 327 -2.99 7.94 5.25
CA TYR A 327 -4.34 7.75 4.76
C TYR A 327 -4.51 6.37 4.15
N TYR A 328 -5.74 5.88 4.17
CA TYR A 328 -6.15 4.59 3.65
C TYR A 328 -6.93 4.77 2.35
N ALA A 329 -6.50 4.09 1.28
CA ALA A 329 -7.13 4.11 -0.03
C ALA A 329 -7.67 2.71 -0.41
N PRO A 330 -8.69 2.17 0.28
CA PRO A 330 -9.28 0.89 -0.07
C PRO A 330 -10.13 0.99 -1.33
N TYR A 331 -10.48 -0.19 -1.86
CA TYR A 331 -11.53 -0.30 -2.86
C TYR A 331 -12.61 -1.29 -2.40
N SER A 332 -13.80 -1.16 -2.99
CA SER A 332 -14.93 -2.04 -2.74
C SER A 332 -15.62 -2.38 -4.05
N THR A 333 -15.63 -3.67 -4.39
CA THR A 333 -16.34 -4.18 -5.57
C THR A 333 -17.81 -4.48 -5.29
N ASP A 334 -18.30 -4.13 -4.10
CA ASP A 334 -19.71 -4.29 -3.72
C ASP A 334 -20.64 -3.62 -4.75
N ALA A 335 -21.43 -4.44 -5.44
CA ALA A 335 -22.37 -3.96 -6.45
C ALA A 335 -23.42 -3.00 -5.89
N THR A 336 -23.77 -3.13 -4.60
CA THR A 336 -24.75 -2.26 -3.95
C THR A 336 -24.26 -0.82 -3.79
N ALA A 337 -22.94 -0.58 -3.84
CA ALA A 337 -22.36 0.76 -3.83
C ALA A 337 -22.77 1.64 -5.03
N ARG A 338 -23.25 1.01 -6.13
CA ARG A 338 -23.80 1.68 -7.31
C ARG A 338 -25.30 1.96 -7.20
N GLY A 339 -25.95 1.38 -6.19
CA GLY A 339 -27.38 1.53 -5.91
C GLY A 339 -27.71 2.81 -5.15
N ALA A 340 -29.01 3.06 -4.97
CA ALA A 340 -29.51 4.25 -4.28
C ALA A 340 -28.98 4.36 -2.84
N HIS A 341 -28.54 5.55 -2.44
CA HIS A 341 -27.95 5.82 -1.12
C HIS A 341 -28.86 5.37 0.05
N ALA A 342 -30.17 5.52 -0.07
CA ALA A 342 -31.11 5.14 0.97
C ALA A 342 -31.11 3.64 1.32
N SER A 343 -30.61 2.78 0.43
CA SER A 343 -30.52 1.33 0.62
C SER A 343 -29.11 0.79 0.77
N TYR A 344 -28.10 1.66 0.66
CA TYR A 344 -26.71 1.25 0.77
C TYR A 344 -26.25 1.17 2.23
N THR A 345 -25.72 0.03 2.62
CA THR A 345 -25.21 -0.24 3.98
C THR A 345 -23.77 -0.74 4.00
N GLY A 346 -23.06 -0.67 2.87
CA GLY A 346 -21.69 -1.16 2.73
C GLY A 346 -20.64 -0.26 3.39
N PHE A 347 -19.39 -0.50 3.05
CA PHE A 347 -18.24 0.13 3.71
C PHE A 347 -18.25 1.67 3.66
N GLY A 348 -18.64 2.28 2.52
CA GLY A 348 -18.73 3.75 2.42
C GLY A 348 -19.76 4.36 3.37
N TYR A 349 -20.93 3.69 3.53
CA TYR A 349 -21.93 4.07 4.50
C TYR A 349 -21.38 3.98 5.95
N TRP A 350 -20.69 2.89 6.26
CA TRP A 350 -20.08 2.70 7.58
C TRP A 350 -19.08 3.82 7.93
N LEU A 351 -18.24 4.25 6.97
CA LEU A 351 -17.30 5.36 7.15
C LEU A 351 -18.01 6.65 7.56
N THR A 352 -19.12 6.97 6.89
CA THR A 352 -19.90 8.18 7.16
C THR A 352 -20.56 8.12 8.53
N GLN A 353 -21.19 6.98 8.87
CA GLN A 353 -21.91 6.82 10.13
C GLN A 353 -20.99 6.85 11.36
N ASN A 354 -19.76 6.37 11.22
CA ASN A 354 -18.80 6.31 12.33
C ASN A 354 -17.81 7.49 12.33
N ASN A 355 -17.97 8.45 11.40
CA ASN A 355 -17.08 9.63 11.25
C ASN A 355 -15.58 9.26 11.28
N VAL A 356 -15.23 8.17 10.62
CA VAL A 356 -13.85 7.68 10.55
C VAL A 356 -13.06 8.53 9.57
N SER A 357 -11.99 9.17 10.02
CA SER A 357 -11.20 10.11 9.23
C SER A 357 -10.06 9.42 8.46
N GLY A 358 -9.68 9.97 7.31
CA GLY A 358 -8.47 9.58 6.59
C GLY A 358 -8.64 8.38 5.65
N THR A 359 -9.87 8.01 5.29
CA THR A 359 -10.12 6.91 4.35
C THR A 359 -10.79 7.40 3.06
N ALA A 360 -10.17 7.13 1.92
CA ALA A 360 -10.69 7.42 0.58
C ALA A 360 -11.04 6.09 -0.12
N CYS A 361 -12.31 5.70 -0.15
CA CYS A 361 -12.76 4.44 -0.74
C CYS A 361 -13.00 4.60 -2.24
N PHE A 362 -12.64 3.58 -3.04
CA PHE A 362 -12.77 3.52 -4.49
C PHE A 362 -13.62 2.32 -4.92
N LEU A 363 -14.06 2.28 -6.19
CA LEU A 363 -14.79 1.14 -6.74
C LEU A 363 -13.88 0.02 -7.24
N GLN A 364 -12.62 0.33 -7.58
CA GLN A 364 -11.68 -0.64 -8.16
C GLN A 364 -10.25 -0.43 -7.65
N ALA A 365 -9.47 -1.50 -7.63
CA ALA A 365 -8.08 -1.50 -7.18
C ALA A 365 -7.17 -0.52 -7.95
N LEU A 366 -7.35 -0.41 -9.28
CA LEU A 366 -6.53 0.48 -10.11
C LEU A 366 -6.80 1.96 -9.80
N GLU A 367 -8.01 2.29 -9.37
CA GLU A 367 -8.38 3.65 -8.93
C GLU A 367 -7.68 4.02 -7.63
N SER A 368 -7.60 3.08 -6.67
CA SER A 368 -6.84 3.29 -5.44
C SER A 368 -5.34 3.41 -5.70
N ALA A 369 -4.80 2.65 -6.66
CA ALA A 369 -3.42 2.79 -7.11
C ALA A 369 -3.16 4.16 -7.75
N LEU A 370 -4.10 4.70 -8.52
CA LEU A 370 -4.02 6.06 -9.06
C LEU A 370 -4.01 7.11 -7.93
N CYS A 371 -4.82 6.92 -6.89
CA CYS A 371 -4.81 7.79 -5.71
C CYS A 371 -3.42 7.83 -5.05
N LEU A 372 -2.79 6.66 -4.82
CA LEU A 372 -1.43 6.59 -4.29
C LEU A 372 -0.41 7.24 -5.24
N SER A 373 -0.58 7.05 -6.55
CA SER A 373 0.26 7.66 -7.58
C SER A 373 0.20 9.19 -7.55
N LEU A 374 -1.00 9.78 -7.46
CA LEU A 374 -1.20 11.22 -7.34
C LEU A 374 -0.48 11.78 -6.12
N THR A 375 -0.59 11.11 -4.98
CA THR A 375 0.11 11.49 -3.75
C THR A 375 1.61 11.52 -3.94
N ALA A 376 2.20 10.44 -4.46
CA ALA A 376 3.64 10.32 -4.67
C ALA A 376 4.17 11.24 -5.80
N SER A 377 3.28 11.72 -6.66
CA SER A 377 3.59 12.65 -7.76
C SER A 377 3.42 14.12 -7.38
N THR A 378 3.05 14.45 -6.15
CA THR A 378 2.84 15.84 -5.72
C THR A 378 4.19 16.54 -5.54
N ASN A 379 4.37 17.68 -6.20
CA ASN A 379 5.60 18.46 -6.14
C ASN A 379 5.37 19.80 -5.39
N TYR A 380 5.53 19.77 -4.09
CA TYR A 380 5.37 20.95 -3.24
C TYR A 380 6.47 22.02 -3.40
N ASN A 381 7.51 21.75 -4.20
CA ASN A 381 8.51 22.77 -4.56
C ASN A 381 8.05 23.66 -5.74
N ALA A 382 7.07 23.19 -6.51
CA ALA A 382 6.55 23.92 -7.67
C ALA A 382 5.47 24.96 -7.24
N PRO A 383 5.36 26.11 -7.93
CA PRO A 383 4.22 27.00 -7.76
C PRO A 383 2.91 26.28 -8.05
N ASN A 384 1.93 26.42 -7.16
CA ASN A 384 0.64 25.71 -7.23
C ASN A 384 0.82 24.20 -7.43
N GLY A 385 1.82 23.61 -6.74
CA GLY A 385 2.24 22.23 -6.93
C GLY A 385 1.38 21.21 -6.19
N ARG A 386 0.45 21.62 -5.32
CA ARG A 386 -0.55 20.75 -4.72
C ARG A 386 -1.45 20.12 -5.78
N ILE A 387 -2.01 18.96 -5.50
CA ILE A 387 -2.87 18.24 -6.44
C ILE A 387 -4.28 18.12 -5.89
N ASP A 388 -5.27 18.56 -6.68
CA ASP A 388 -6.67 18.15 -6.50
C ASP A 388 -6.87 16.80 -7.15
N TYR A 389 -7.46 15.84 -6.44
CA TYR A 389 -7.63 14.47 -6.95
C TYR A 389 -8.77 14.36 -7.96
N SER A 390 -9.71 15.32 -7.95
CA SER A 390 -10.74 15.42 -8.99
C SER A 390 -10.11 15.73 -10.35
N TYR A 391 -10.74 15.25 -11.43
CA TYR A 391 -10.38 15.52 -12.82
C TYR A 391 -9.00 15.01 -13.25
N LYS A 392 -8.41 14.08 -12.53
CA LYS A 392 -7.12 13.51 -12.92
C LYS A 392 -7.27 12.27 -13.79
N THR A 393 -6.47 12.23 -14.84
CA THR A 393 -6.38 11.10 -15.79
C THR A 393 -5.07 10.38 -15.58
N SER A 394 -5.11 9.05 -15.45
CA SER A 394 -3.93 8.20 -15.37
C SER A 394 -3.20 8.13 -16.72
N ASN A 395 -1.86 8.08 -16.70
CA ASN A 395 -1.07 7.73 -17.88
C ASN A 395 -1.13 6.23 -18.22
N ALA A 396 -1.47 5.38 -17.26
CA ALA A 396 -1.81 3.98 -17.53
C ALA A 396 -3.29 3.84 -17.90
N VAL A 397 -3.62 2.76 -18.61
CA VAL A 397 -5.01 2.46 -18.98
C VAL A 397 -5.77 1.97 -17.75
N ILE A 398 -6.77 2.73 -17.32
CA ILE A 398 -7.74 2.34 -16.30
C ILE A 398 -9.12 2.31 -16.97
N PRO A 399 -9.84 1.16 -16.94
CA PRO A 399 -11.21 1.11 -17.43
C PRO A 399 -12.11 2.01 -16.56
N ALA A 400 -13.03 2.74 -17.18
CA ALA A 400 -14.02 3.50 -16.43
C ALA A 400 -14.94 2.54 -15.65
N SER A 401 -15.06 2.78 -14.34
CA SER A 401 -15.94 2.00 -13.46
C SER A 401 -17.38 2.51 -13.45
N VAL A 402 -17.59 3.75 -13.89
CA VAL A 402 -18.89 4.41 -13.96
C VAL A 402 -19.03 5.13 -15.31
N THR A 403 -20.15 4.89 -15.99
CA THR A 403 -20.42 5.43 -17.35
C THR A 403 -21.78 6.12 -17.48
N ASP A 404 -22.56 6.20 -16.40
CA ASP A 404 -23.87 6.85 -16.39
C ASP A 404 -24.06 7.77 -15.18
N ALA A 405 -24.89 8.80 -15.35
CA ALA A 405 -25.07 9.86 -14.35
C ALA A 405 -25.78 9.39 -13.06
N VAL A 406 -26.66 8.38 -13.15
CA VAL A 406 -27.41 7.88 -11.98
C VAL A 406 -26.46 7.10 -11.07
N THR A 407 -25.69 6.19 -11.65
CA THR A 407 -24.65 5.45 -10.93
C THR A 407 -23.61 6.41 -10.35
N ALA A 408 -23.18 7.42 -11.10
CA ALA A 408 -22.23 8.43 -10.62
C ALA A 408 -22.74 9.16 -9.36
N ALA A 409 -23.98 9.64 -9.39
CA ALA A 409 -24.61 10.32 -8.24
C ALA A 409 -24.73 9.37 -7.02
N ASN A 410 -25.13 8.12 -7.23
CA ASN A 410 -25.25 7.13 -6.18
C ASN A 410 -23.91 6.83 -5.53
N VAL A 411 -22.87 6.54 -6.32
CA VAL A 411 -21.52 6.22 -5.81
C VAL A 411 -20.95 7.39 -5.00
N GLN A 412 -21.10 8.60 -5.49
CA GLN A 412 -20.68 9.80 -4.75
C GLN A 412 -21.43 9.96 -3.43
N ALA A 413 -22.77 9.81 -3.44
CA ALA A 413 -23.58 9.89 -2.23
C ALA A 413 -23.25 8.77 -1.23
N ASN A 414 -22.83 7.60 -1.71
CA ASN A 414 -22.41 6.45 -0.91
C ASN A 414 -20.98 6.58 -0.35
N GLY A 415 -20.31 7.71 -0.58
CA GLY A 415 -19.00 8.00 -0.01
C GLY A 415 -17.82 7.39 -0.75
N LEU A 416 -18.01 6.93 -2.02
CA LEU A 416 -16.95 6.32 -2.81
C LEU A 416 -16.48 7.23 -3.94
N ASN A 417 -15.21 7.05 -4.31
CA ASN A 417 -14.60 7.63 -5.50
C ASN A 417 -14.64 6.63 -6.65
N TYR A 418 -14.59 7.12 -7.88
CA TYR A 418 -14.64 6.29 -9.07
C TYR A 418 -13.86 6.92 -10.23
N TYR A 419 -13.46 6.09 -11.19
CA TYR A 419 -12.91 6.54 -12.46
C TYR A 419 -14.02 6.53 -13.51
N GLY A 420 -14.54 7.72 -13.82
CA GLY A 420 -15.75 7.88 -14.63
C GLY A 420 -15.46 8.26 -16.07
N ALA A 421 -16.29 7.77 -16.99
CA ALA A 421 -16.32 8.22 -18.38
C ALA A 421 -17.30 9.40 -18.51
N PHE A 422 -16.78 10.61 -18.59
CA PHE A 422 -17.55 11.83 -18.78
C PHE A 422 -17.51 12.25 -20.24
N ALA A 423 -18.65 12.59 -20.83
CA ALA A 423 -18.73 12.91 -22.25
C ALA A 423 -19.58 14.14 -22.52
N THR A 424 -19.19 14.89 -23.58
CA THR A 424 -20.03 15.81 -24.32
C THR A 424 -20.39 15.19 -25.67
N ALA A 425 -21.14 15.88 -26.49
CA ALA A 425 -21.42 15.42 -27.85
C ALA A 425 -20.17 15.22 -28.73
N ALA A 426 -19.03 15.83 -28.37
CA ALA A 426 -17.82 15.85 -29.19
C ALA A 426 -16.60 15.17 -28.54
N THR A 427 -16.58 15.00 -27.23
CA THR A 427 -15.38 14.56 -26.52
C THR A 427 -15.74 13.75 -25.28
N GLN A 428 -14.94 12.73 -24.98
CA GLN A 428 -15.03 11.91 -23.76
C GLN A 428 -13.74 12.02 -22.95
N TRP A 429 -13.87 12.09 -21.62
CA TRP A 429 -12.78 12.08 -20.66
C TRP A 429 -12.99 10.94 -19.67
N ASN A 430 -11.93 10.21 -19.38
CA ASN A 430 -11.90 9.26 -18.27
C ASN A 430 -11.10 9.90 -17.13
N ILE A 431 -11.75 10.19 -16.03
CA ILE A 431 -11.19 10.96 -14.92
C ILE A 431 -11.57 10.38 -13.57
N LEU A 432 -10.69 10.57 -12.58
CA LEU A 432 -10.99 10.31 -11.19
C LEU A 432 -11.94 11.37 -10.64
N TYR A 433 -12.97 10.95 -9.90
CA TYR A 433 -13.99 11.84 -9.33
C TYR A 433 -14.66 11.18 -8.11
N PRO A 434 -15.15 11.90 -7.09
CA PRO A 434 -14.97 13.33 -6.86
C PRO A 434 -13.69 13.69 -6.07
N GLY A 435 -12.84 12.73 -5.70
CA GLY A 435 -11.65 12.98 -4.89
C GLY A 435 -11.96 13.21 -3.40
N GLN A 436 -12.99 12.55 -2.88
CA GLN A 436 -13.44 12.68 -1.49
C GLN A 436 -12.69 11.74 -0.54
N ILE A 437 -12.52 12.20 0.70
CA ILE A 437 -11.97 11.43 1.82
C ILE A 437 -12.92 11.56 3.02
N SER A 438 -12.99 10.53 3.85
CA SER A 438 -13.82 10.54 5.05
C SER A 438 -13.25 11.46 6.14
N GLY A 439 -14.13 12.00 6.98
CA GLY A 439 -13.80 12.93 8.06
C GLY A 439 -13.83 14.40 7.65
N SER A 440 -13.21 15.26 8.44
CA SER A 440 -13.37 16.73 8.35
C SER A 440 -12.71 17.38 7.14
N TYR A 441 -11.74 16.73 6.50
CA TYR A 441 -11.04 17.29 5.34
C TYR A 441 -11.83 17.25 4.04
N VAL A 442 -12.78 16.35 3.92
CA VAL A 442 -13.68 16.17 2.76
C VAL A 442 -12.97 15.84 1.45
N GLN A 443 -11.86 16.47 1.12
CA GLN A 443 -11.06 16.24 -0.09
C GLN A 443 -9.73 15.56 0.23
N ILE A 444 -9.34 14.57 -0.60
CA ILE A 444 -8.07 13.83 -0.45
C ILE A 444 -6.89 14.80 -0.51
N GLY A 445 -6.90 15.75 -1.46
CA GLY A 445 -5.83 16.73 -1.61
C GLY A 445 -5.58 17.54 -0.34
N ALA A 446 -6.64 18.05 0.30
CA ALA A 446 -6.52 18.80 1.54
C ALA A 446 -5.95 17.95 2.70
N TYR A 447 -6.31 16.67 2.78
CA TYR A 447 -5.76 15.75 3.78
C TYR A 447 -4.28 15.47 3.54
N VAL A 448 -3.87 15.22 2.30
CA VAL A 448 -2.48 14.96 1.93
C VAL A 448 -1.62 16.23 2.10
N ASP A 449 -2.17 17.41 1.78
CA ASP A 449 -1.53 18.70 2.04
C ASP A 449 -1.23 18.90 3.54
N ALA A 450 -2.21 18.57 4.41
CA ALA A 450 -2.03 18.64 5.86
C ALA A 450 -1.00 17.61 6.36
N LEU A 451 -0.99 16.40 5.81
CA LEU A 451 -0.01 15.36 6.12
C LEU A 451 1.41 15.84 5.78
N TRP A 452 1.62 16.36 4.56
CA TRP A 452 2.90 16.90 4.13
C TRP A 452 3.35 18.08 5.01
N LEU A 453 2.45 19.01 5.31
CA LEU A 453 2.76 20.19 6.10
C LEU A 453 3.19 19.82 7.52
N ASN A 454 2.46 18.91 8.16
CA ASN A 454 2.78 18.43 9.51
C ASN A 454 4.14 17.73 9.57
N ALA A 455 4.44 16.84 8.61
CA ALA A 455 5.73 16.15 8.52
C ALA A 455 6.90 17.15 8.37
N ASN A 456 6.72 18.17 7.53
CA ASN A 456 7.76 19.16 7.30
C ASN A 456 7.91 20.18 8.46
N ILE A 457 6.86 20.47 9.23
CA ILE A 457 6.99 21.23 10.49
C ILE A 457 7.90 20.47 11.45
N GLN A 458 7.68 19.16 11.62
CA GLN A 458 8.56 18.34 12.48
C GLN A 458 10.01 18.33 11.98
N LEU A 459 10.20 18.22 10.67
CA LEU A 459 11.54 18.24 10.07
C LEU A 459 12.24 19.59 10.34
N ALA A 460 11.53 20.71 10.17
CA ALA A 460 12.06 22.04 10.40
C ALA A 460 12.46 22.26 11.88
N GLU A 461 11.60 21.84 12.80
CA GLU A 461 11.87 21.96 14.24
C GLU A 461 13.01 21.01 14.69
N MET A 462 13.05 19.78 14.16
CA MET A 462 14.19 18.88 14.41
C MET A 462 15.50 19.46 13.88
N GLY A 463 15.47 20.10 12.69
CA GLY A 463 16.62 20.80 12.14
C GLY A 463 17.13 21.91 13.07
N LEU A 464 16.22 22.65 13.69
CA LEU A 464 16.56 23.66 14.69
C LEU A 464 17.22 23.02 15.93
N PHE A 465 16.60 21.98 16.50
CA PHE A 465 17.12 21.33 17.72
C PHE A 465 18.46 20.64 17.51
N THR A 466 18.68 20.04 16.36
CA THR A 466 19.94 19.36 16.03
C THR A 466 21.03 20.34 15.57
N GLY A 467 20.66 21.48 15.02
CA GLY A 467 21.59 22.49 14.50
C GLY A 467 22.02 23.55 15.53
N ALA A 468 21.32 23.66 16.67
CA ALA A 468 21.63 24.63 17.70
C ALA A 468 22.26 23.95 18.93
N ASN A 469 23.25 24.60 19.56
CA ASN A 469 23.82 24.08 20.82
C ASN A 469 22.80 24.09 21.97
N SER A 470 21.91 25.09 21.98
CA SER A 470 20.78 25.19 22.91
C SER A 470 19.74 26.16 22.37
N ILE A 471 18.49 25.95 22.73
CA ILE A 471 17.38 26.87 22.48
C ILE A 471 16.87 27.30 23.85
N PRO A 472 17.01 28.58 24.20
CA PRO A 472 16.59 29.07 25.51
C PRO A 472 15.06 29.01 25.65
N ASN A 473 14.57 28.68 26.83
CA ASN A 473 13.13 28.66 27.13
C ASN A 473 12.67 30.08 27.54
N ASP A 474 12.80 31.03 26.61
CA ASP A 474 12.48 32.44 26.76
C ASP A 474 11.96 33.02 25.42
N PRO A 475 11.58 34.31 25.37
CA PRO A 475 11.09 34.91 24.12
C PRO A 475 12.06 34.86 22.94
N ALA A 476 13.39 34.81 23.17
CA ALA A 476 14.37 34.65 22.09
C ALA A 476 14.33 33.26 21.49
N GLY A 477 14.27 32.20 22.32
CA GLY A 477 14.11 30.84 21.87
C GLY A 477 12.78 30.60 21.16
N TYR A 478 11.68 31.20 21.62
CA TYR A 478 10.38 31.12 20.94
C TYR A 478 10.40 31.82 19.57
N ALA A 479 11.19 32.85 19.40
CA ALA A 479 11.42 33.48 18.10
C ALA A 479 12.20 32.59 17.14
N LEU A 480 13.18 31.80 17.63
CA LEU A 480 13.91 30.80 16.83
C LEU A 480 12.99 29.68 16.34
N ILE A 481 12.14 29.14 17.21
CA ILE A 481 11.12 28.13 16.86
C ILE A 481 10.21 28.66 15.73
N LYS A 482 9.71 29.86 15.84
CA LYS A 482 8.89 30.50 14.78
C LYS A 482 9.66 30.68 13.47
N ALA A 483 10.93 31.08 13.57
CA ALA A 483 11.77 31.35 12.42
C ALA A 483 12.12 30.06 11.66
N ALA A 484 12.28 28.93 12.36
CA ALA A 484 12.59 27.62 11.75
C ALA A 484 11.53 27.17 10.74
N CYS A 485 10.25 27.43 11.03
CA CYS A 485 9.15 27.04 10.14
C CYS A 485 8.83 28.07 9.04
N LYS A 486 9.42 29.27 9.07
CA LYS A 486 9.00 30.34 8.14
C LYS A 486 9.18 29.96 6.67
N SER A 487 10.33 29.39 6.30
CA SER A 487 10.61 28.97 4.92
C SER A 487 9.63 27.89 4.45
N LEU A 488 9.23 27.00 5.34
CA LEU A 488 8.21 25.97 5.04
C LEU A 488 6.83 26.60 4.78
N PHE A 489 6.43 27.59 5.59
CA PHE A 489 5.15 28.28 5.39
C PHE A 489 5.13 29.09 4.09
N ASP A 490 6.24 29.73 3.73
CA ASP A 490 6.40 30.39 2.44
C ASP A 490 6.34 29.39 1.28
N GLN A 491 6.93 28.21 1.42
CA GLN A 491 6.83 27.11 0.46
C GLN A 491 5.37 26.60 0.34
N ALA A 492 4.68 26.43 1.47
CA ALA A 492 3.28 25.99 1.50
C ALA A 492 2.34 26.98 0.81
N LEU A 493 2.60 28.29 0.95
CA LEU A 493 1.91 29.36 0.21
C LEU A 493 2.19 29.24 -1.30
N ASN A 494 3.45 29.10 -1.69
CA ASN A 494 3.83 28.97 -3.11
C ASN A 494 3.23 27.70 -3.74
N ALA A 495 3.23 26.58 -3.02
CA ALA A 495 2.64 25.31 -3.48
C ALA A 495 1.10 25.35 -3.52
N GLY A 496 0.46 26.35 -2.95
CA GLY A 496 -0.99 26.46 -2.88
C GLY A 496 -1.65 25.65 -1.76
N VAL A 497 -0.87 25.11 -0.82
CA VAL A 497 -1.37 24.39 0.38
C VAL A 497 -2.06 25.37 1.32
N ILE A 498 -1.45 26.53 1.53
CA ILE A 498 -1.98 27.65 2.30
C ILE A 498 -2.49 28.72 1.34
N GLN A 499 -3.66 29.26 1.60
CA GLN A 499 -4.26 30.34 0.78
C GLN A 499 -4.41 31.62 1.58
N THR A 500 -4.16 32.75 0.93
CA THR A 500 -4.49 34.09 1.42
C THR A 500 -5.84 34.54 0.87
N GLY A 501 -6.44 35.54 1.49
CA GLY A 501 -7.71 36.13 1.02
C GLY A 501 -8.95 35.31 1.37
N VAL A 502 -8.81 34.22 2.14
CA VAL A 502 -9.94 33.40 2.58
C VAL A 502 -10.77 34.18 3.62
N ILE A 503 -12.05 34.38 3.32
CA ILE A 503 -12.96 35.07 4.23
C ILE A 503 -13.52 34.05 5.23
N LEU A 504 -13.14 34.21 6.49
CA LEU A 504 -13.65 33.38 7.59
C LEU A 504 -15.07 33.84 7.99
N THR A 505 -15.95 32.87 8.25
CA THR A 505 -17.26 33.17 8.83
C THR A 505 -17.12 33.76 10.23
N SER A 506 -18.14 34.47 10.73
CA SER A 506 -18.13 35.03 12.08
C SER A 506 -17.88 34.00 13.18
N THR A 507 -18.42 32.78 13.01
CA THR A 507 -18.19 31.66 13.92
C THR A 507 -16.73 31.20 13.89
N GLN A 508 -16.15 31.06 12.71
CA GLN A 508 -14.74 30.69 12.54
C GLN A 508 -13.81 31.76 13.12
N GLN A 509 -14.10 33.05 12.86
CA GLN A 509 -13.33 34.16 13.44
C GLN A 509 -13.36 34.15 14.97
N ALA A 510 -14.55 33.97 15.56
CA ALA A 510 -14.69 33.88 17.02
C ALA A 510 -13.91 32.68 17.59
N LEU A 511 -13.98 31.52 16.92
CA LEU A 511 -13.30 30.30 17.36
C LEU A 511 -11.77 30.48 17.35
N VAL A 512 -11.17 30.92 16.23
CA VAL A 512 -9.71 31.06 16.11
C VAL A 512 -9.18 32.16 17.04
N ASN A 513 -9.91 33.25 17.21
CA ASN A 513 -9.53 34.33 18.12
C ASN A 513 -9.58 33.88 19.59
N THR A 514 -10.59 33.10 19.96
CA THR A 514 -10.72 32.53 21.31
C THR A 514 -9.59 31.54 21.60
N GLN A 515 -9.32 30.64 20.67
CA GLN A 515 -8.24 29.64 20.81
C GLN A 515 -6.86 30.30 20.92
N ALA A 516 -6.62 31.38 20.16
CA ALA A 516 -5.36 32.12 20.20
C ALA A 516 -5.24 33.07 21.36
N GLY A 517 -6.32 33.39 22.06
CA GLY A 517 -6.38 34.43 23.10
C GLY A 517 -6.18 35.84 22.56
N LYS A 518 -6.31 36.06 21.26
CA LYS A 518 -6.13 37.34 20.57
C LYS A 518 -6.72 37.33 19.16
N GLN A 519 -6.87 38.54 18.57
CA GLN A 519 -7.44 38.71 17.23
C GLN A 519 -6.46 38.23 16.13
N ILE A 520 -6.58 36.97 15.68
CA ILE A 520 -5.76 36.42 14.60
C ILE A 520 -6.54 36.23 13.28
N ALA A 521 -7.87 36.34 13.28
CA ALA A 521 -8.69 36.17 12.09
C ALA A 521 -8.27 37.12 10.92
N PRO A 522 -7.97 38.42 11.13
CA PRO A 522 -7.47 39.28 10.06
C PRO A 522 -6.10 38.84 9.50
N ILE A 523 -5.23 38.26 10.37
CA ILE A 523 -3.93 37.75 9.95
C ILE A 523 -4.12 36.48 9.06
N LEU A 524 -5.00 35.59 9.45
CA LEU A 524 -5.33 34.40 8.64
C LEU A 524 -5.87 34.80 7.28
N THR A 525 -6.72 35.82 7.20
CA THR A 525 -7.22 36.32 5.90
C THR A 525 -6.09 36.94 5.06
N SER A 526 -5.19 37.72 5.63
CA SER A 526 -4.16 38.45 4.86
C SER A 526 -2.91 37.63 4.57
N VAL A 527 -2.46 36.80 5.52
CA VAL A 527 -1.20 36.05 5.45
C VAL A 527 -1.44 34.56 5.17
N GLY A 528 -2.63 34.05 5.46
CA GLY A 528 -2.99 32.64 5.28
C GLY A 528 -2.63 31.74 6.46
N TRP A 529 -1.77 32.16 7.37
CA TRP A 529 -1.34 31.35 8.51
C TRP A 529 -0.97 32.18 9.74
N TYR A 530 -1.01 31.53 10.90
CA TYR A 530 -0.54 32.10 12.16
C TYR A 530 0.06 31.00 13.03
N PHE A 531 1.33 31.19 13.46
CA PHE A 531 2.05 30.27 14.34
C PHE A 531 2.32 30.93 15.68
N LEU A 532 1.77 30.38 16.75
CA LEU A 532 1.87 30.87 18.11
C LEU A 532 2.71 29.90 18.94
N VAL A 533 3.77 30.43 19.54
CA VAL A 533 4.53 29.74 20.60
C VAL A 533 4.22 30.46 21.88
N ASN A 534 3.56 29.82 22.82
CA ASN A 534 3.25 30.35 24.13
C ASN A 534 4.41 30.09 25.11
N PRO A 535 4.61 30.96 26.10
CA PRO A 535 5.56 30.68 27.17
C PRO A 535 5.27 29.33 27.85
N ALA A 536 6.34 28.60 28.14
CA ALA A 536 6.20 27.37 28.93
C ALA A 536 5.67 27.72 30.34
N PRO A 537 4.72 26.94 30.87
CA PRO A 537 4.15 27.17 32.20
C PRO A 537 5.19 27.13 33.33
N THR A 538 6.23 26.32 33.15
CA THR A 538 7.39 26.25 34.05
C THR A 538 8.68 26.15 33.23
N PRO A 539 9.86 26.52 33.79
CA PRO A 539 11.12 26.45 33.07
C PRO A 539 11.47 25.08 32.49
N GLN A 540 10.97 23.99 33.09
CA GLN A 540 11.17 22.59 32.63
C GLN A 540 10.05 22.05 31.76
N SER A 541 8.99 22.83 31.53
CA SER A 541 7.86 22.39 30.73
C SER A 541 8.02 22.73 29.25
N THR A 542 7.29 22.03 28.39
CA THR A 542 7.27 22.26 26.96
C THR A 542 6.48 23.53 26.63
N PRO A 543 7.00 24.46 25.83
CA PRO A 543 6.24 25.61 25.34
C PRO A 543 5.10 25.14 24.43
N PRO A 544 3.83 25.48 24.71
CA PRO A 544 2.71 25.12 23.83
C PRO A 544 2.81 25.85 22.49
N CYS A 545 2.80 25.09 21.40
CA CYS A 545 2.80 25.64 20.04
C CYS A 545 1.44 25.37 19.38
N LEU A 546 0.89 26.40 18.73
CA LEU A 546 -0.38 26.33 18.01
C LEU A 546 -0.19 26.91 16.62
N PHE A 547 -0.68 26.19 15.62
CA PHE A 547 -0.60 26.59 14.22
C PHE A 547 -1.98 26.58 13.57
N TRP A 548 -2.38 27.71 13.02
CA TRP A 548 -3.60 27.89 12.24
C TRP A 548 -3.23 28.26 10.82
N TYR A 549 -3.91 27.68 9.85
CA TYR A 549 -3.77 28.05 8.44
C TYR A 549 -5.10 27.92 7.70
N THR A 550 -5.24 28.68 6.64
CA THR A 550 -6.34 28.60 5.70
C THR A 550 -5.95 27.65 4.58
N GLY A 551 -6.52 26.45 4.60
CA GLY A 551 -6.25 25.40 3.60
C GLY A 551 -6.93 25.68 2.27
N ALA A 552 -6.34 25.18 1.20
CA ALA A 552 -6.90 25.23 -0.14
C ALA A 552 -7.87 24.08 -0.39
N PHE A 553 -9.01 24.39 -1.00
CA PHE A 553 -9.94 23.41 -1.55
C PHE A 553 -10.04 23.58 -3.06
N GLY A 554 -10.09 22.47 -3.80
CA GLY A 554 -10.28 22.48 -5.24
C GLY A 554 -11.73 22.73 -5.63
N VAL A 555 -11.93 23.33 -6.81
CA VAL A 555 -13.27 23.44 -7.42
C VAL A 555 -13.65 22.08 -7.99
N ILE A 556 -14.69 21.45 -7.44
CA ILE A 556 -15.15 20.11 -7.84
C ILE A 556 -16.36 20.14 -8.76
N SER A 557 -17.01 21.31 -8.95
CA SER A 557 -18.10 21.50 -9.92
C SER A 557 -18.25 22.97 -10.29
N LEU A 558 -18.79 23.25 -11.47
CA LEU A 558 -19.05 24.59 -11.95
C LEU A 558 -20.42 24.64 -12.65
N ASN A 559 -21.25 25.58 -12.22
CA ASN A 559 -22.52 25.89 -12.88
C ASN A 559 -22.38 27.17 -13.68
N VAL A 560 -22.60 27.10 -14.98
CA VAL A 560 -22.58 28.25 -15.88
C VAL A 560 -23.95 28.44 -16.49
N ALA A 561 -24.58 29.61 -16.26
CA ALA A 561 -25.79 30.00 -16.95
C ALA A 561 -25.41 30.67 -18.28
N SER A 562 -25.90 30.13 -19.40
CA SER A 562 -25.75 30.73 -20.73
C SER A 562 -27.07 31.41 -21.12
N ILE A 563 -27.01 32.70 -21.42
CA ILE A 563 -28.19 33.48 -21.82
C ILE A 563 -28.01 33.91 -23.29
N PHE A 564 -28.90 33.42 -24.13
CA PHE A 564 -28.97 33.86 -25.51
C PHE A 564 -29.90 35.06 -25.60
N ILE A 565 -29.44 36.18 -26.18
CA ILE A 565 -30.23 37.40 -26.42
C ILE A 565 -30.44 37.52 -27.94
N LEU A 566 -31.70 37.57 -28.36
CA LEU A 566 -32.10 37.78 -29.75
C LEU A 566 -31.96 39.24 -30.16
#